data_6e7c89fcc085e89cb78cc2a13d65ee4c
#
_entry.id   6e7c89fcc085e89cb78cc2a13d65ee4c
#
_cell.length_a   1.000
_cell.length_b   1.000
_cell.length_c   1.000
_cell.angle_alpha   90.00
_cell.angle_beta   90.00
_cell.angle_gamma   90.00
#
_symmetry.space_group_name_H-M   'P 1'
#
loop_
_entity.id
_entity.type
_entity.pdbx_description
1 polymer ?
#
loop_
_entity_poly.entity_id
_entity_poly.type
_entity_poly.pdbx_seq_one_letter_code
_entity_poly.pdbx_strand_id
1 'polypeptide(L)'
;TDEVTFTAEIRSHSMDKLKNEAAHMEECLKAACLEMGAAYEIERELAYPSLEVSLDSDLYRMTAQAMEKEGIEPKPMVIGGGSDGNILAGYGCSSLILSVGMMDVHTVQEALDMDELWNATRIMRRMTEL
;
A
#
# COMPACT_ATOMS: atom_id res chain seq x y z
N THR A 1 -22.20 -20.48 21.34
CA THR A 1 -21.50 -20.82 20.08
C THR A 1 -20.33 -21.71 20.42
N ASP A 2 -20.22 -22.86 19.71
CA ASP A 2 -19.14 -23.83 19.96
C ASP A 2 -17.86 -23.41 19.23
N GLU A 3 -17.99 -22.59 18.19
CA GLU A 3 -16.88 -22.09 17.36
C GLU A 3 -17.16 -20.66 16.89
N VAL A 4 -16.12 -19.84 16.82
CA VAL A 4 -16.13 -18.48 16.26
C VAL A 4 -14.92 -18.32 15.37
N THR A 5 -15.14 -17.91 14.14
CA THR A 5 -14.09 -17.52 13.20
C THR A 5 -14.15 -16.01 12.96
N PHE A 6 -13.00 -15.35 12.99
CA PHE A 6 -12.88 -13.92 12.66
C PHE A 6 -11.57 -13.63 11.93
N THR A 7 -11.57 -12.57 11.18
CA THR A 7 -10.38 -12.07 10.47
C THR A 7 -9.93 -10.77 11.12
N ALA A 8 -8.63 -10.61 11.29
CA ALA A 8 -8.00 -9.37 11.73
C ALA A 8 -6.95 -8.95 10.72
N GLU A 9 -6.73 -7.65 10.58
CA GLU A 9 -5.75 -7.08 9.66
C GLU A 9 -4.82 -6.13 10.41
N ILE A 10 -3.53 -6.21 10.07
CA ILE A 10 -2.49 -5.33 10.59
C ILE A 10 -1.80 -4.67 9.41
N ARG A 11 -1.62 -3.35 9.47
CA ARG A 11 -0.90 -2.59 8.45
C ARG A 11 0.24 -1.80 9.07
N SER A 12 1.40 -1.82 8.43
CA SER A 12 2.55 -1.01 8.84
C SER A 12 3.49 -0.80 7.66
N HIS A 13 4.12 0.37 7.58
CA HIS A 13 5.25 0.62 6.66
C HIS A 13 6.54 -0.07 7.12
N SER A 14 6.60 -0.54 8.37
CA SER A 14 7.75 -1.26 8.93
C SER A 14 7.42 -2.74 9.07
N MET A 15 8.16 -3.59 8.39
CA MET A 15 8.01 -5.04 8.49
C MET A 15 8.28 -5.56 9.92
N ASP A 16 9.20 -4.92 10.66
CA ASP A 16 9.49 -5.32 12.03
C ASP A 16 8.33 -4.98 12.96
N LYS A 17 7.73 -3.80 12.82
CA LYS A 17 6.53 -3.43 13.56
C LYS A 17 5.36 -4.35 13.22
N LEU A 18 5.17 -4.66 11.93
CA LEU A 18 4.13 -5.57 11.48
C LEU A 18 4.25 -6.96 12.13
N LYS A 19 5.46 -7.54 12.12
CA LYS A 19 5.74 -8.84 12.73
C LYS A 19 5.53 -8.84 14.25
N ASN A 20 5.98 -7.78 14.92
CA ASN A 20 5.83 -7.64 16.36
C ASN A 20 4.36 -7.53 16.77
N GLU A 21 3.58 -6.74 16.03
CA GLU A 21 2.14 -6.60 16.30
C GLU A 21 1.38 -7.90 16.03
N ALA A 22 1.71 -8.62 14.95
CA ALA A 22 1.13 -9.93 14.69
C ALA A 22 1.43 -10.94 15.81
N ALA A 23 2.66 -10.95 16.32
CA ALA A 23 3.03 -11.79 17.44
C ALA A 23 2.28 -11.41 18.72
N HIS A 24 2.16 -10.10 18.99
CA HIS A 24 1.41 -9.60 20.15
C HIS A 24 -0.08 -9.99 20.08
N MET A 25 -0.72 -9.83 18.94
CA MET A 25 -2.12 -10.25 18.76
C MET A 25 -2.31 -11.75 19.00
N GLU A 26 -1.38 -12.59 18.53
CA GLU A 26 -1.41 -14.02 18.79
C GLU A 26 -1.26 -14.34 20.28
N GLU A 27 -0.34 -13.67 20.98
CA GLU A 27 -0.16 -13.84 22.41
C GLU A 27 -1.42 -13.45 23.19
N CYS A 28 -2.09 -12.35 22.82
CA CYS A 28 -3.34 -11.93 23.41
C CYS A 28 -4.45 -12.97 23.22
N LEU A 29 -4.59 -13.50 21.98
CA LEU A 29 -5.58 -14.54 21.70
C LEU A 29 -5.29 -15.81 22.49
N LYS A 30 -4.04 -16.24 22.52
CA LYS A 30 -3.60 -17.42 23.30
C LYS A 30 -3.91 -17.26 24.79
N ALA A 31 -3.63 -16.08 25.37
CA ALA A 31 -3.91 -15.80 26.76
C ALA A 31 -5.41 -15.86 27.06
N ALA A 32 -6.23 -15.23 26.21
CA ALA A 32 -7.68 -15.24 26.36
C ALA A 32 -8.28 -16.66 26.22
N CYS A 33 -7.82 -17.43 25.26
CA CYS A 33 -8.27 -18.81 25.09
C CYS A 33 -7.89 -19.69 26.28
N LEU A 34 -6.67 -19.52 26.81
CA LEU A 34 -6.22 -20.26 28.00
C LEU A 34 -7.09 -19.92 29.24
N GLU A 35 -7.41 -18.65 29.43
CA GLU A 35 -8.26 -18.19 30.54
C GLU A 35 -9.67 -18.78 30.46
N MET A 36 -10.21 -18.87 29.24
CA MET A 36 -11.57 -19.37 28.98
C MET A 36 -11.65 -20.89 28.77
N GLY A 37 -10.51 -21.62 28.78
CA GLY A 37 -10.48 -23.04 28.49
C GLY A 37 -10.83 -23.40 27.06
N ALA A 38 -10.61 -22.47 26.11
CA ALA A 38 -10.88 -22.66 24.68
C ALA A 38 -9.63 -23.09 23.93
N ALA A 39 -9.84 -23.82 22.83
CA ALA A 39 -8.80 -24.05 21.82
C ALA A 39 -8.78 -22.91 20.80
N TYR A 40 -7.65 -22.71 20.11
CA TYR A 40 -7.54 -21.74 19.03
C TYR A 40 -6.68 -22.28 17.90
N GLU A 41 -6.93 -21.76 16.71
CA GLU A 41 -6.11 -21.96 15.52
C GLU A 41 -5.88 -20.60 14.88
N ILE A 42 -4.67 -20.34 14.36
CA ILE A 42 -4.32 -19.09 13.72
C ILE A 42 -3.66 -19.37 12.38
N GLU A 43 -4.20 -18.79 11.33
CA GLU A 43 -3.54 -18.67 10.03
C GLU A 43 -3.01 -17.25 9.86
N ARG A 44 -1.80 -17.11 9.31
CA ARG A 44 -1.19 -15.81 8.98
C ARG A 44 -0.86 -15.75 7.52
N GLU A 45 -1.23 -14.65 6.90
CA GLU A 45 -0.89 -14.35 5.53
C GLU A 45 -0.27 -12.96 5.44
N LEU A 46 0.84 -12.83 4.72
CA LEU A 46 1.36 -11.53 4.29
C LEU A 46 0.77 -11.22 2.92
N ALA A 47 -0.25 -10.36 2.89
CA ALA A 47 -0.96 -10.04 1.65
C ALA A 47 -0.04 -9.42 0.59
N TYR A 48 0.88 -8.53 1.01
CA TYR A 48 1.90 -7.94 0.14
C TYR A 48 3.00 -7.26 0.98
N PRO A 49 4.23 -7.11 0.43
CA PRO A 49 5.30 -6.36 1.08
C PRO A 49 5.07 -4.84 1.00
N SER A 50 5.81 -4.06 1.79
CA SER A 50 5.87 -2.60 1.63
C SER A 50 6.47 -2.24 0.27
N LEU A 51 5.96 -1.17 -0.34
CA LEU A 51 6.53 -0.56 -1.53
C LEU A 51 7.31 0.70 -1.11
N GLU A 52 8.63 0.64 -1.24
CA GLU A 52 9.51 1.77 -0.99
C GLU A 52 10.18 2.19 -2.30
N VAL A 53 10.04 3.46 -2.65
CA VAL A 53 10.65 4.04 -3.85
C VAL A 53 11.68 5.07 -3.41
N SER A 54 12.96 4.78 -3.65
CA SER A 54 14.02 5.75 -3.40
C SER A 54 13.90 6.93 -4.34
N LEU A 55 14.06 8.16 -3.80
CA LEU A 55 14.10 9.39 -4.60
C LEU A 55 15.33 9.43 -5.53
N ASP A 56 16.34 8.60 -5.26
CA ASP A 56 17.52 8.46 -6.11
C ASP A 56 17.39 7.36 -7.16
N SER A 57 16.26 6.63 -7.19
CA SER A 57 16.04 5.58 -8.19
C SER A 57 15.84 6.15 -9.60
N ASP A 58 16.23 5.39 -10.60
CA ASP A 58 16.05 5.80 -12.00
C ASP A 58 14.57 5.99 -12.34
N LEU A 59 13.70 5.11 -11.80
CA LEU A 59 12.26 5.22 -12.01
C LEU A 59 11.68 6.52 -11.44
N TYR A 60 12.09 6.90 -10.21
CA TYR A 60 11.64 8.16 -9.63
C TYR A 60 12.16 9.36 -10.43
N ARG A 61 13.46 9.39 -10.76
CA ARG A 61 14.07 10.48 -11.54
C ARG A 61 13.41 10.65 -12.91
N MET A 62 13.16 9.54 -13.62
CA MET A 62 12.46 9.56 -14.91
C MET A 62 11.04 10.12 -14.75
N THR A 63 10.31 9.69 -13.74
CA THR A 63 8.96 10.15 -13.45
C THR A 63 8.96 11.66 -13.10
N ALA A 64 9.84 12.09 -12.21
CA ALA A 64 9.99 13.49 -11.83
C ALA A 64 10.32 14.38 -13.03
N GLN A 65 11.25 13.96 -13.89
CA GLN A 65 11.59 14.67 -15.13
C GLN A 65 10.39 14.77 -16.08
N ALA A 66 9.59 13.70 -16.20
CA ALA A 66 8.37 13.72 -17.01
C ALA A 66 7.35 14.73 -16.46
N MET A 67 7.16 14.77 -15.12
CA MET A 67 6.29 15.73 -14.44
C MET A 67 6.75 17.17 -14.69
N GLU A 68 8.02 17.46 -14.48
CA GLU A 68 8.60 18.80 -14.69
C GLU A 68 8.43 19.28 -16.14
N LYS A 69 8.63 18.41 -17.12
CA LYS A 69 8.40 18.73 -18.55
C LYS A 69 6.95 19.06 -18.87
N GLU A 70 6.01 18.54 -18.10
CA GLU A 70 4.59 18.85 -18.19
C GLU A 70 4.17 20.03 -17.29
N GLY A 71 5.13 20.67 -16.60
CA GLY A 71 4.88 21.82 -15.71
C GLY A 71 4.28 21.42 -14.36
N ILE A 72 4.43 20.17 -13.97
CA ILE A 72 3.89 19.61 -12.74
C ILE A 72 5.04 19.39 -11.74
N GLU A 73 4.92 19.93 -10.54
CA GLU A 73 5.90 19.76 -9.48
C GLU A 73 5.81 18.35 -8.87
N PRO A 74 6.91 17.55 -8.84
CA PRO A 74 6.92 16.27 -8.18
C PRO A 74 6.72 16.41 -6.66
N LYS A 75 5.73 15.72 -6.11
CA LYS A 75 5.42 15.71 -4.67
C LYS A 75 5.37 14.28 -4.15
N PRO A 76 6.52 13.71 -3.74
CA PRO A 76 6.54 12.36 -3.17
C PRO A 76 5.75 12.33 -1.85
N MET A 77 4.93 11.31 -1.69
CA MET A 77 4.07 11.12 -0.53
C MET A 77 4.16 9.68 -0.03
N VAL A 78 3.95 9.50 1.26
CA VAL A 78 3.75 8.19 1.87
C VAL A 78 2.25 7.99 2.07
N ILE A 79 1.72 6.88 1.57
CA ILE A 79 0.29 6.54 1.66
C ILE A 79 0.11 5.24 2.46
N GLY A 80 -1.01 5.12 3.16
CA GLY A 80 -1.33 3.93 3.97
C GLY A 80 -2.01 2.79 3.22
N GLY A 81 -2.39 3.00 1.95
CA GLY A 81 -3.02 1.99 1.11
C GLY A 81 -2.01 1.10 0.40
N GLY A 82 -2.41 -0.14 0.09
CA GLY A 82 -1.68 -1.01 -0.82
C GLY A 82 -2.25 -0.95 -2.23
N SER A 83 -1.46 -1.42 -3.19
CA SER A 83 -1.83 -1.51 -4.61
C SER A 83 -1.15 -2.71 -5.27
N ASP A 84 -1.52 -3.01 -6.49
CA ASP A 84 -0.84 -4.02 -7.31
C ASP A 84 0.66 -3.73 -7.47
N GLY A 85 1.07 -2.46 -7.35
CA GLY A 85 2.47 -2.05 -7.32
C GLY A 85 3.28 -2.71 -6.19
N ASN A 86 2.67 -2.94 -5.02
CA ASN A 86 3.30 -3.67 -3.92
C ASN A 86 3.56 -5.13 -4.29
N ILE A 87 2.59 -5.76 -4.96
CA ILE A 87 2.71 -7.15 -5.42
C ILE A 87 3.81 -7.26 -6.48
N LEU A 88 3.80 -6.37 -7.48
CA LEU A 88 4.80 -6.33 -8.54
C LEU A 88 6.22 -6.08 -7.97
N ALA A 89 6.34 -5.16 -7.01
CA ALA A 89 7.61 -4.90 -6.32
C ALA A 89 8.11 -6.14 -5.57
N GLY A 90 7.21 -6.91 -4.96
CA GLY A 90 7.53 -8.18 -4.32
C GLY A 90 8.13 -9.22 -5.26
N TYR A 91 7.81 -9.15 -6.55
CA TYR A 91 8.41 -9.95 -7.62
C TYR A 91 9.68 -9.32 -8.25
N GLY A 92 10.17 -8.22 -7.68
CA GLY A 92 11.37 -7.53 -8.18
C GLY A 92 11.12 -6.55 -9.33
N CYS A 93 9.87 -6.25 -9.66
CA CYS A 93 9.55 -5.21 -10.63
C CYS A 93 9.62 -3.84 -9.99
N SER A 94 10.44 -2.94 -10.52
CA SER A 94 10.46 -1.54 -10.07
C SER A 94 9.09 -0.92 -10.29
N SER A 95 8.46 -0.48 -9.21
CA SER A 95 7.08 0.04 -9.24
C SER A 95 7.01 1.40 -8.57
N LEU A 96 6.21 2.30 -9.11
CA LEU A 96 5.89 3.62 -8.56
C LEU A 96 4.41 3.90 -8.78
N ILE A 97 3.76 4.49 -7.78
CA ILE A 97 2.34 4.82 -7.84
C ILE A 97 2.20 6.31 -8.16
N LEU A 98 1.43 6.63 -9.19
CA LEU A 98 1.00 7.99 -9.51
C LEU A 98 -0.43 8.21 -9.01
N SER A 99 -0.68 9.36 -8.41
CA SER A 99 -2.05 9.80 -8.16
C SER A 99 -2.74 10.14 -9.49
N VAL A 100 -4.04 9.88 -9.53
CA VAL A 100 -4.90 10.23 -10.68
C VAL A 100 -6.03 11.18 -10.28
N GLY A 101 -5.91 11.83 -9.11
CA GLY A 101 -6.90 12.80 -8.64
C GLY A 101 -8.15 12.19 -8.01
N MET A 102 -8.03 10.99 -7.44
CA MET A 102 -9.14 10.40 -6.67
C MET A 102 -9.36 11.14 -5.36
N MET A 103 -10.61 11.43 -5.06
CA MET A 103 -11.08 12.08 -3.83
C MET A 103 -12.11 11.19 -3.13
N ASP A 104 -12.16 11.25 -1.79
CA ASP A 104 -13.12 10.53 -0.95
C ASP A 104 -13.21 9.04 -1.29
N VAL A 105 -12.06 8.42 -1.60
CA VAL A 105 -11.96 7.00 -2.00
C VAL A 105 -12.61 6.08 -0.98
N HIS A 106 -13.26 5.02 -1.47
CA HIS A 106 -13.99 4.03 -0.66
C HIS A 106 -15.23 4.59 0.04
N THR A 107 -15.79 5.71 -0.43
CA THR A 107 -17.05 6.27 0.07
C THR A 107 -18.07 6.43 -1.07
N VAL A 108 -19.33 6.71 -0.71
CA VAL A 108 -20.38 7.00 -1.70
C VAL A 108 -20.23 8.39 -2.34
N GLN A 109 -19.29 9.21 -1.86
CA GLN A 109 -18.91 10.52 -2.41
C GLN A 109 -17.64 10.42 -3.27
N GLU A 110 -17.12 9.21 -3.51
CA GLU A 110 -15.91 9.03 -4.32
C GLU A 110 -16.03 9.76 -5.66
N ALA A 111 -15.03 10.56 -5.96
CA ALA A 111 -14.98 11.39 -7.15
C ALA A 111 -13.59 11.37 -7.77
N LEU A 112 -13.52 11.73 -9.04
CA LEU A 112 -12.28 11.82 -9.79
C LEU A 112 -12.12 13.22 -10.38
N ASP A 113 -11.01 13.87 -10.09
CA ASP A 113 -10.64 15.11 -10.76
C ASP A 113 -10.13 14.78 -12.18
N MET A 114 -10.86 15.26 -13.18
CA MET A 114 -10.55 14.98 -14.59
C MET A 114 -9.28 15.66 -15.07
N ASP A 115 -8.92 16.81 -14.51
CA ASP A 115 -7.68 17.52 -14.86
C ASP A 115 -6.47 16.77 -14.31
N GLU A 116 -6.58 16.22 -13.09
CA GLU A 116 -5.53 15.38 -12.50
C GLU A 116 -5.38 14.04 -13.23
N LEU A 117 -6.47 13.41 -13.64
CA LEU A 117 -6.41 12.22 -14.49
C LEU A 117 -5.71 12.51 -15.82
N TRP A 118 -6.03 13.65 -16.42
CA TRP A 118 -5.38 14.09 -17.65
C TRP A 118 -3.89 14.37 -17.44
N ASN A 119 -3.52 15.00 -16.33
CA ASN A 119 -2.13 15.21 -15.95
C ASN A 119 -1.37 13.89 -15.80
N ALA A 120 -1.94 12.90 -15.10
CA ALA A 120 -1.34 11.56 -14.97
C ALA A 120 -1.12 10.91 -16.35
N THR A 121 -2.09 11.02 -17.26
CA THR A 121 -1.98 10.52 -18.64
C THR A 121 -0.83 11.19 -19.41
N ARG A 122 -0.69 12.49 -19.28
CA ARG A 122 0.40 13.26 -19.93
C ARG A 122 1.76 12.84 -19.39
N ILE A 123 1.88 12.67 -18.08
CA ILE A 123 3.11 12.19 -17.42
C ILE A 123 3.49 10.81 -17.97
N MET A 124 2.56 9.86 -17.97
CA MET A 124 2.82 8.50 -18.48
C MET A 124 3.25 8.51 -19.94
N ARG A 125 2.57 9.29 -20.78
CA ARG A 125 3.00 9.45 -22.18
C ARG A 125 4.41 10.03 -22.26
N ARG A 126 4.72 11.06 -21.48
CA ARG A 126 6.04 11.68 -21.47
C ARG A 126 7.14 10.71 -21.05
N MET A 127 6.87 9.83 -20.11
CA MET A 127 7.83 8.79 -19.69
C MET A 127 8.21 7.84 -20.84
N THR A 128 7.34 7.60 -21.81
CA THR A 128 7.65 6.77 -22.99
C THR A 128 8.46 7.50 -24.05
N GLU A 129 8.66 8.81 -23.92
CA GLU A 129 9.42 9.66 -24.83
C GLU A 129 10.83 10.02 -24.27
N LEU A 130 11.15 9.54 -23.07
CA LEU A 130 12.46 9.75 -22.39
C LEU A 130 13.40 8.58 -22.68
#